data_b45c66dff4aca9b44b01e5d1dba8c7c3
#
_entry.id   b45c66dff4aca9b44b01e5d1dba8c7c3
#
_cell.length_a   1.000
_cell.length_b   1.000
_cell.length_c   1.000
_cell.angle_alpha   90.00
_cell.angle_beta   90.00
_cell.angle_gamma   90.00
#
_symmetry.space_group_name_H-M   'P 1'
#
loop_
_entity.id
_entity.type
_entity.pdbx_description
1 polymer ?
#
loop_
_entity_poly.entity_id
_entity_poly.type
_entity_poly.pdbx_seq_one_letter_code
_entity_poly.pdbx_strand_id
1 'polypeptide(L)'
;MTPSLTSTTPTRTPTPAVATDWHRDLAQSIRDPQTLLDRLGLDHSLLPAARDADSLFPVMVPESFLARMRPGDPHDPLLKQVLPVAAELDSTVDTVDAVGDLQARLVPGLIQKYQGRALLIATGSCAVHCRYCFRRHYPYQ
;
A
#
# COMPACT_ATOMS: atom_id res chain seq x y z
N MET A 1 -10.29 39.74 -29.68
CA MET A 1 -10.35 39.95 -28.21
C MET A 1 -10.52 38.61 -27.56
N THR A 2 -9.45 37.99 -27.13
CA THR A 2 -9.44 36.69 -26.43
C THR A 2 -9.36 36.94 -24.93
N PRO A 3 -10.24 36.35 -24.08
CA PRO A 3 -10.15 36.52 -22.64
C PRO A 3 -9.01 35.67 -22.08
N SER A 4 -8.14 36.31 -21.31
CA SER A 4 -7.05 35.69 -20.56
C SER A 4 -7.61 35.03 -19.30
N LEU A 5 -7.52 33.69 -19.22
CA LEU A 5 -7.88 32.94 -18.02
C LEU A 5 -6.71 32.98 -17.02
N THR A 6 -6.82 33.81 -16.01
CA THR A 6 -5.92 33.80 -14.86
C THR A 6 -6.26 32.64 -13.96
N SER A 7 -5.44 31.58 -14.01
CA SER A 7 -5.50 30.43 -13.10
C SER A 7 -4.89 30.85 -11.74
N THR A 8 -5.73 31.09 -10.75
CA THR A 8 -5.29 31.22 -9.35
C THR A 8 -5.18 29.84 -8.72
N THR A 9 -3.98 29.28 -8.67
CA THR A 9 -3.68 28.07 -7.90
C THR A 9 -3.75 28.42 -6.40
N PRO A 10 -4.57 27.72 -5.59
CA PRO A 10 -4.59 27.95 -4.15
C PRO A 10 -3.24 27.56 -3.53
N THR A 11 -2.55 28.49 -2.93
CA THR A 11 -1.31 28.25 -2.18
C THR A 11 -1.66 27.46 -0.91
N ARG A 12 -1.37 26.16 -0.95
CA ARG A 12 -1.50 25.28 0.22
C ARG A 12 -0.37 25.60 1.20
N THR A 13 -0.69 26.27 2.31
CA THR A 13 0.25 26.48 3.41
C THR A 13 0.74 25.12 3.91
N PRO A 14 2.05 24.81 3.91
CA PRO A 14 2.54 23.57 4.46
C PRO A 14 2.30 23.55 5.97
N THR A 15 1.48 22.61 6.44
CA THR A 15 1.41 22.30 7.88
C THR A 15 2.81 21.86 8.31
N PRO A 16 3.36 22.40 9.43
CA PRO A 16 4.66 22.01 9.91
C PRO A 16 4.66 20.50 10.14
N ALA A 17 5.53 19.78 9.44
CA ALA A 17 5.74 18.37 9.65
C ALA A 17 6.26 18.19 11.07
N VAL A 18 5.43 17.63 11.97
CA VAL A 18 5.94 17.07 13.23
C VAL A 18 6.97 16.05 12.79
N ALA A 19 8.22 16.23 13.22
CA ALA A 19 9.29 15.28 12.96
C ALA A 19 8.90 13.96 13.66
N THR A 20 8.17 13.11 12.97
CA THR A 20 7.83 11.78 13.44
C THR A 20 9.10 10.94 13.39
N ASP A 21 9.43 10.28 14.48
CA ASP A 21 10.44 9.23 14.48
C ASP A 21 9.89 8.08 13.62
N TRP A 22 10.18 8.13 12.33
CA TRP A 22 9.66 7.16 11.36
C TRP A 22 10.09 5.73 11.65
N HIS A 23 11.25 5.52 12.30
CA HIS A 23 11.68 4.19 12.73
C HIS A 23 10.71 3.62 13.77
N ARG A 24 10.32 4.44 14.73
CA ARG A 24 9.36 4.06 15.77
C ARG A 24 7.98 3.82 15.17
N ASP A 25 7.54 4.69 14.27
CA ASP A 25 6.25 4.55 13.57
C ASP A 25 6.18 3.23 12.78
N LEU A 26 7.24 2.88 12.05
CA LEU A 26 7.33 1.60 11.34
C LEU A 26 7.39 0.40 12.29
N ALA A 27 8.13 0.49 13.38
CA ALA A 27 8.23 -0.59 14.36
C ALA A 27 6.90 -0.87 15.05
N GLN A 28 6.05 0.14 15.22
CA GLN A 28 4.74 0.07 15.84
C GLN A 28 3.59 -0.10 14.84
N SER A 29 3.90 -0.34 13.55
CA SER A 29 2.87 -0.56 12.53
C SER A 29 1.90 -1.67 12.91
N ILE A 30 0.63 -1.45 12.64
CA ILE A 30 -0.43 -2.45 12.75
C ILE A 30 -0.15 -3.57 11.75
N ARG A 31 -0.16 -4.82 12.24
CA ARG A 31 0.13 -6.03 11.46
C ARG A 31 -0.95 -7.09 11.57
N ASP A 32 -2.09 -6.74 12.11
CA ASP A 32 -3.23 -7.62 12.32
C ASP A 32 -4.52 -6.94 11.86
N PRO A 33 -5.31 -7.58 10.98
CA PRO A 33 -6.56 -7.02 10.48
C PRO A 33 -7.56 -6.65 11.58
N GLN A 34 -7.65 -7.45 12.66
CA GLN A 34 -8.56 -7.16 13.77
C GLN A 34 -8.19 -5.83 14.44
N THR A 35 -6.92 -5.67 14.77
CA THR A 35 -6.41 -4.41 15.35
C THR A 35 -6.71 -3.21 14.45
N LEU A 36 -6.59 -3.37 13.13
CA LEU A 36 -6.92 -2.31 12.17
C LEU A 36 -8.41 -1.93 12.23
N LEU A 37 -9.31 -2.93 12.26
CA LEU A 37 -10.75 -2.70 12.36
C LEU A 37 -11.13 -2.05 13.70
N ASP A 38 -10.57 -2.54 14.82
CA ASP A 38 -10.81 -2.01 16.16
C ASP A 38 -10.40 -0.53 16.26
N ARG A 39 -9.22 -0.19 15.76
CA ARG A 39 -8.68 1.16 15.79
C ARG A 39 -9.50 2.15 14.97
N LEU A 40 -10.15 1.68 13.91
CA LEU A 40 -11.02 2.48 13.04
C LEU A 40 -12.50 2.41 13.44
N GLY A 41 -12.88 1.59 14.43
CA GLY A 41 -14.28 1.40 14.83
C GLY A 41 -15.14 0.80 13.72
N LEU A 42 -14.59 -0.14 12.95
CA LEU A 42 -15.26 -0.79 11.84
C LEU A 42 -15.93 -2.09 12.26
N ASP A 43 -16.94 -2.51 11.49
CA ASP A 43 -17.69 -3.75 11.73
C ASP A 43 -16.79 -4.99 11.58
N HIS A 44 -16.82 -5.87 12.57
CA HIS A 44 -16.09 -7.14 12.59
C HIS A 44 -16.60 -8.17 11.58
N SER A 45 -17.72 -7.95 10.93
CA SER A 45 -18.18 -8.78 9.80
C SER A 45 -17.16 -8.81 8.66
N LEU A 46 -16.28 -7.80 8.56
CA LEU A 46 -15.17 -7.75 7.61
C LEU A 46 -13.99 -8.67 7.98
N LEU A 47 -13.90 -9.08 9.25
CA LEU A 47 -12.71 -9.75 9.78
C LEU A 47 -12.42 -11.14 9.18
N PRO A 48 -13.40 -12.04 8.96
CA PRO A 48 -13.11 -13.35 8.39
C PRO A 48 -12.40 -13.25 7.03
N ALA A 49 -12.98 -12.49 6.11
CA ALA A 49 -12.41 -12.26 4.79
C ALA A 49 -11.05 -11.56 4.84
N ALA A 50 -10.90 -10.60 5.77
CA ALA A 50 -9.64 -9.89 5.95
C ALA A 50 -8.53 -10.82 6.44
N ARG A 51 -8.80 -11.75 7.38
CA ARG A 51 -7.82 -12.73 7.86
C ARG A 51 -7.39 -13.71 6.78
N ASP A 52 -8.34 -14.21 5.99
CA ASP A 52 -8.03 -15.13 4.91
C ASP A 52 -7.10 -14.47 3.87
N ALA A 53 -7.40 -13.26 3.45
CA ALA A 53 -6.57 -12.52 2.49
C ALA A 53 -5.25 -12.02 3.10
N ASP A 54 -5.20 -11.75 4.42
CA ASP A 54 -3.98 -11.37 5.14
C ASP A 54 -2.91 -12.47 5.09
N SER A 55 -3.32 -13.74 5.09
CA SER A 55 -2.41 -14.87 4.96
C SER A 55 -1.59 -14.86 3.67
N LEU A 56 -2.11 -14.29 2.59
CA LEU A 56 -1.39 -14.13 1.31
C LEU A 56 -0.45 -12.94 1.30
N PHE A 57 -0.86 -11.84 1.89
CA PHE A 57 -0.08 -10.61 1.94
C PHE A 57 -0.44 -9.85 3.23
N PRO A 58 0.42 -9.92 4.27
CA PRO A 58 0.11 -9.40 5.60
C PRO A 58 -0.17 -7.90 5.61
N VAL A 59 -1.06 -7.48 6.51
CA VAL A 59 -1.28 -6.05 6.81
C VAL A 59 -0.01 -5.42 7.37
N MET A 60 0.30 -4.21 6.91
CA MET A 60 1.31 -3.35 7.51
C MET A 60 0.91 -1.89 7.32
N VAL A 61 0.48 -1.26 8.42
CA VAL A 61 -0.06 0.10 8.44
C VAL A 61 0.55 0.88 9.59
N PRO A 62 1.44 1.87 9.31
CA PRO A 62 1.96 2.77 10.33
C PRO A 62 0.88 3.66 10.94
N GLU A 63 1.07 4.09 12.19
CA GLU A 63 0.15 5.00 12.88
C GLU A 63 -0.06 6.32 12.12
N SER A 64 1.00 6.85 11.52
CA SER A 64 0.93 8.07 10.71
C SER A 64 0.05 7.92 9.45
N PHE A 65 -0.06 6.70 8.90
CA PHE A 65 -0.96 6.40 7.79
C PHE A 65 -2.39 6.19 8.28
N LEU A 66 -2.56 5.43 9.38
CA LEU A 66 -3.86 5.20 10.03
C LEU A 66 -4.55 6.53 10.42
N ALA A 67 -3.80 7.47 10.99
CA ALA A 67 -4.31 8.77 11.44
C ALA A 67 -4.92 9.64 10.33
N ARG A 68 -4.75 9.26 9.07
CA ARG A 68 -5.33 9.96 7.91
C ARG A 68 -6.63 9.34 7.44
N MET A 69 -6.98 8.15 7.94
CA MET A 69 -8.22 7.46 7.62
C MET A 69 -9.38 8.04 8.44
N ARG A 70 -10.59 7.89 7.93
CA ARG A 70 -11.81 8.30 8.62
C ARG A 70 -12.30 7.15 9.50
N PRO A 71 -12.34 7.31 10.83
CA PRO A 71 -12.94 6.30 11.71
C PRO A 71 -14.41 6.04 11.33
N GLY A 72 -14.82 4.77 11.37
CA GLY A 72 -16.17 4.32 11.07
C GLY A 72 -16.55 4.33 9.58
N ASP A 73 -15.65 4.71 8.66
CA ASP A 73 -15.93 4.74 7.23
C ASP A 73 -15.31 3.53 6.50
N PRO A 74 -16.06 2.46 6.19
CA PRO A 74 -15.55 1.29 5.47
C PRO A 74 -15.21 1.60 4.01
N HIS A 75 -15.61 2.78 3.51
CA HIS A 75 -15.35 3.24 2.15
C HIS A 75 -14.20 4.24 2.04
N ASP A 76 -13.51 4.51 3.15
CA ASP A 76 -12.36 5.41 3.14
C ASP A 76 -11.33 4.98 2.09
N PRO A 77 -10.85 5.90 1.23
CA PRO A 77 -9.95 5.57 0.14
C PRO A 77 -8.57 5.09 0.59
N LEU A 78 -8.10 5.50 1.78
CA LEU A 78 -6.83 5.02 2.34
C LEU A 78 -6.99 3.63 2.95
N LEU A 79 -8.13 3.38 3.63
CA LEU A 79 -8.46 2.06 4.15
C LEU A 79 -8.51 1.02 3.01
N LYS A 80 -9.16 1.33 1.89
CA LYS A 80 -9.24 0.45 0.72
C LYS A 80 -7.88 0.08 0.12
N GLN A 81 -6.85 0.86 0.40
CA GLN A 81 -5.50 0.54 -0.06
C GLN A 81 -4.81 -0.51 0.79
N VAL A 82 -5.25 -0.75 2.01
CA VAL A 82 -4.54 -1.59 2.98
C VAL A 82 -5.39 -2.69 3.63
N LEU A 83 -6.71 -2.57 3.64
CA LEU A 83 -7.60 -3.59 4.19
C LEU A 83 -7.65 -4.80 3.25
N PRO A 84 -7.27 -6.01 3.72
CA PRO A 84 -7.43 -7.24 2.95
C PRO A 84 -8.91 -7.55 2.71
N VAL A 85 -9.24 -8.04 1.53
CA VAL A 85 -10.63 -8.35 1.14
C VAL A 85 -10.73 -9.71 0.45
N ALA A 86 -11.91 -10.36 0.54
CA ALA A 86 -12.16 -11.67 -0.06
C ALA A 86 -11.86 -11.76 -1.56
N ALA A 87 -12.05 -10.67 -2.31
CA ALA A 87 -11.77 -10.63 -3.75
C ALA A 87 -10.30 -10.92 -4.10
N GLU A 88 -9.38 -10.80 -3.14
CA GLU A 88 -7.96 -11.14 -3.37
C GLU A 88 -7.69 -12.65 -3.40
N LEU A 89 -8.65 -13.46 -2.94
CA LEU A 89 -8.58 -14.92 -2.92
C LEU A 89 -9.12 -15.52 -4.23
N ASP A 90 -9.63 -14.69 -5.12
CA ASP A 90 -10.16 -15.14 -6.41
C ASP A 90 -9.02 -15.67 -7.29
N SER A 91 -9.03 -16.98 -7.50
CA SER A 91 -8.01 -17.70 -8.30
C SER A 91 -8.21 -17.55 -9.81
N THR A 92 -9.21 -16.82 -10.27
CA THR A 92 -9.47 -16.58 -11.71
C THR A 92 -8.48 -15.60 -12.33
N VAL A 93 -7.59 -14.99 -11.52
CA VAL A 93 -6.54 -14.09 -12.01
C VAL A 93 -5.45 -14.91 -12.72
N ASP A 94 -5.29 -14.68 -14.01
CA ASP A 94 -4.41 -15.47 -14.89
C ASP A 94 -2.91 -15.31 -14.61
N THR A 95 -2.49 -14.28 -13.89
CA THR A 95 -1.07 -14.04 -13.62
C THR A 95 -0.82 -13.31 -12.29
N VAL A 96 0.18 -13.80 -11.57
CA VAL A 96 0.70 -13.16 -10.35
C VAL A 96 1.81 -12.14 -10.64
N ASP A 97 2.30 -12.10 -11.88
CA ASP A 97 3.33 -11.16 -12.36
C ASP A 97 2.74 -10.23 -13.43
N ALA A 98 1.86 -9.34 -13.00
CA ALA A 98 1.11 -8.43 -13.86
C ALA A 98 1.97 -7.52 -14.75
N VAL A 99 3.23 -7.32 -14.39
CA VAL A 99 4.16 -6.42 -15.07
C VAL A 99 5.38 -7.14 -15.69
N GLY A 100 5.50 -8.46 -15.56
CA GLY A 100 6.60 -9.25 -16.14
C GLY A 100 7.95 -9.01 -15.46
N ASP A 101 7.97 -8.72 -14.15
CA ASP A 101 9.21 -8.51 -13.39
C ASP A 101 10.02 -9.79 -13.25
N LEU A 102 9.36 -10.94 -13.13
CA LEU A 102 10.03 -12.23 -12.96
C LEU A 102 10.84 -12.62 -14.21
N GLN A 103 10.29 -12.39 -15.40
CA GLN A 103 10.96 -12.67 -16.65
C GLN A 103 12.11 -11.69 -16.96
N ALA A 104 12.00 -10.47 -16.44
CA ALA A 104 13.01 -9.42 -16.62
C ALA A 104 14.13 -9.46 -15.58
N ARG A 105 14.11 -10.43 -14.66
CA ARG A 105 15.11 -10.60 -13.60
C ARG A 105 16.40 -11.21 -14.18
N LEU A 106 17.50 -10.47 -14.12
CA LEU A 106 18.82 -10.94 -14.54
C LEU A 106 19.47 -11.81 -13.45
N VAL A 107 19.44 -11.30 -12.21
CA VAL A 107 19.89 -11.99 -10.99
C VAL A 107 18.99 -11.57 -9.83
N PRO A 108 19.06 -12.21 -8.65
CA PRO A 108 18.30 -11.75 -7.49
C PRO A 108 18.50 -10.26 -7.23
N GLY A 109 17.42 -9.51 -7.13
CA GLY A 109 17.44 -8.07 -6.87
C GLY A 109 17.75 -7.17 -8.07
N LEU A 110 18.00 -7.71 -9.28
CA LEU A 110 18.28 -6.90 -10.46
C LEU A 110 17.29 -7.21 -11.59
N ILE A 111 16.52 -6.22 -12.00
CA ILE A 111 15.52 -6.29 -13.06
C ILE A 111 15.93 -5.39 -14.23
N GLN A 112 15.92 -5.90 -15.45
CA GLN A 112 16.18 -5.13 -16.65
C GLN A 112 15.13 -5.40 -17.73
N LYS A 113 14.14 -4.53 -17.85
CA LYS A 113 13.10 -4.59 -18.90
C LYS A 113 13.46 -3.79 -20.14
N TYR A 114 14.30 -2.78 -19.98
CA TYR A 114 14.59 -1.83 -21.03
C TYR A 114 16.09 -1.73 -21.27
N GLN A 115 16.47 -1.54 -22.52
CA GLN A 115 17.87 -1.36 -22.90
C GLN A 115 18.45 -0.10 -22.23
N GLY A 116 19.63 -0.20 -21.66
CA GLY A 116 20.33 0.91 -21.00
C GLY A 116 19.81 1.31 -19.62
N ARG A 117 18.81 0.59 -19.05
CA ARG A 117 18.26 0.85 -17.72
C ARG A 117 18.07 -0.44 -16.94
N ALA A 118 18.46 -0.45 -15.70
CA ALA A 118 18.19 -1.53 -14.75
C ALA A 118 17.63 -0.99 -13.43
N LEU A 119 16.81 -1.78 -12.77
CA LEU A 119 16.29 -1.53 -11.44
C LEU A 119 17.03 -2.43 -10.47
N LEU A 120 17.74 -1.82 -9.53
CA LEU A 120 18.32 -2.52 -8.39
C LEU A 120 17.37 -2.44 -7.20
N ILE A 121 16.95 -3.59 -6.70
CA ILE A 121 16.12 -3.70 -5.50
C ILE A 121 17.06 -3.81 -4.31
N ALA A 122 17.25 -2.71 -3.59
CA ALA A 122 18.12 -2.65 -2.42
C ALA A 122 17.48 -3.28 -1.18
N THR A 123 16.16 -3.34 -1.11
CA THR A 123 15.39 -3.96 -0.03
C THR A 123 14.00 -4.36 -0.49
N GLY A 124 13.45 -5.43 0.08
CA GLY A 124 12.04 -5.80 -0.07
C GLY A 124 11.11 -5.12 0.92
N SER A 125 11.64 -4.32 1.85
CA SER A 125 10.85 -3.67 2.88
C SER A 125 10.05 -2.50 2.33
N CYS A 126 8.78 -2.40 2.71
CA CYS A 126 7.91 -1.27 2.45
C CYS A 126 7.41 -0.66 3.77
N ALA A 127 7.05 0.63 3.75
CA ALA A 127 6.46 1.28 4.91
C ALA A 127 4.97 0.91 5.08
N VAL A 128 4.27 0.64 3.98
CA VAL A 128 2.84 0.27 3.95
C VAL A 128 2.67 -0.88 2.97
N HIS A 129 1.90 -1.90 3.34
CA HIS A 129 1.55 -2.98 2.43
C HIS A 129 0.25 -2.65 1.69
N CYS A 130 0.39 -2.11 0.47
CA CYS A 130 -0.74 -1.74 -0.37
C CYS A 130 -1.34 -2.98 -1.05
N ARG A 131 -2.67 -3.17 -0.96
CA ARG A 131 -3.36 -4.35 -1.52
C ARG A 131 -3.23 -4.47 -3.04
N TYR A 132 -3.10 -3.36 -3.74
CA TYR A 132 -2.85 -3.30 -5.18
C TYR A 132 -1.36 -3.44 -5.57
N CYS A 133 -0.49 -3.85 -4.67
CA CYS A 133 0.94 -3.99 -4.95
C CYS A 133 1.20 -5.09 -5.98
N PHE A 134 1.68 -4.73 -7.17
CA PHE A 134 2.01 -5.68 -8.23
C PHE A 134 3.22 -6.56 -7.90
N ARG A 135 4.01 -6.20 -6.89
CA ARG A 135 5.15 -6.97 -6.39
C ARG A 135 4.85 -7.80 -5.15
N ARG A 136 3.59 -7.96 -4.76
CA ARG A 136 3.23 -8.78 -3.58
C ARG A 136 3.69 -10.24 -3.69
N HIS A 137 3.85 -10.74 -4.90
CA HIS A 137 4.33 -12.10 -5.20
C HIS A 137 5.80 -12.13 -5.64
N TYR A 138 6.50 -11.00 -5.65
CA TYR A 138 7.89 -10.93 -6.10
C TYR A 138 8.83 -11.56 -5.06
N PRO A 139 9.71 -12.50 -5.47
CA PRO A 139 10.67 -13.13 -4.55
C PRO A 139 11.85 -12.17 -4.30
N TYR A 140 11.85 -11.52 -3.17
CA TYR A 140 12.89 -10.58 -2.74
C TYR A 140 14.18 -11.25 -2.20
N GLN A 141 14.26 -12.57 -2.29
CA GLN A 141 15.43 -13.35 -1.83
C GLN A 141 16.45 -13.52 -2.95
#